data_7c6427be8f66d57dba298b74b9bfdb29
#
_entry.id   7c6427be8f66d57dba298b74b9bfdb29
#
_cell.length_a   1.000
_cell.length_b   1.000
_cell.length_c   1.000
_cell.angle_alpha   90.00
_cell.angle_beta   90.00
_cell.angle_gamma   90.00
#
_symmetry.space_group_name_H-M   'P 1'
#
loop_
_entity.id
_entity.type
_entity.pdbx_description
1 polymer ?
#
loop_
_entity_poly.entity_id
_entity_poly.type
_entity_poly.pdbx_seq_one_letter_code
_entity_poly.pdbx_strand_id
1 'polypeptide(L)'
;MTHMKRTALYAGSFDPFTRGHADIVARGLCLFDEVIVGIGTNDAKRNLFSAEERLLQISRYYADEPRVRVLTYTGLTVSLAQELQVGALLRGVRSSTDMEYERTLADLNRHIADMETVLLPASQRFTHISSTVVRELLHY
;
A
#
# COMPACT_ATOMS: atom_id res chain seq x y z
N MET A 1 -10.89 -5.86 -29.43
CA MET A 1 -10.26 -4.82 -28.60
C MET A 1 -9.43 -5.48 -27.49
N THR A 2 -8.20 -5.05 -27.37
CA THR A 2 -7.33 -5.55 -26.31
C THR A 2 -7.69 -4.85 -25.00
N HIS A 3 -7.96 -5.62 -23.97
CA HIS A 3 -8.21 -5.05 -22.64
C HIS A 3 -6.90 -4.49 -22.09
N MET A 4 -6.89 -3.21 -21.74
CA MET A 4 -5.75 -2.62 -21.06
C MET A 4 -5.80 -2.98 -19.58
N LYS A 5 -4.73 -3.57 -19.09
CA LYS A 5 -4.60 -3.94 -17.68
C LYS A 5 -4.63 -2.71 -16.80
N ARG A 6 -5.54 -2.70 -15.83
CA ARG A 6 -5.61 -1.64 -14.81
C ARG A 6 -4.84 -2.07 -13.59
N THR A 7 -3.81 -1.31 -13.26
CA THR A 7 -2.91 -1.62 -12.17
C THR A 7 -2.89 -0.49 -11.15
N ALA A 8 -2.88 -0.84 -9.87
CA ALA A 8 -2.72 0.12 -8.77
C ALA A 8 -1.46 -0.19 -7.99
N LEU A 9 -0.84 0.86 -7.46
CA LEU A 9 0.28 0.74 -6.52
C LEU A 9 -0.24 1.02 -5.11
N TYR A 10 -0.15 0.03 -4.24
CA TYR A 10 -0.45 0.16 -2.83
C TYR A 10 0.86 0.24 -2.07
N ALA A 11 1.24 1.44 -1.66
CA ALA A 11 2.53 1.71 -1.05
C ALA A 11 2.39 1.94 0.45
N GLY A 12 3.38 1.51 1.19
CA GLY A 12 3.44 1.70 2.63
C GLY A 12 4.69 1.08 3.21
N SER A 13 4.91 1.24 4.50
CA SER A 13 6.04 0.58 5.16
C SER A 13 5.74 -0.88 5.48
N PHE A 14 4.48 -1.22 5.74
CA PHE A 14 4.02 -2.60 6.00
C PHE A 14 4.87 -3.32 7.04
N ASP A 15 5.02 -2.72 8.19
CA ASP A 15 5.94 -3.17 9.24
C ASP A 15 5.22 -3.42 10.57
N PRO A 16 4.44 -4.50 10.69
CA PRO A 16 4.19 -5.55 9.69
C PRO A 16 3.00 -5.27 8.77
N PHE A 17 2.83 -6.14 7.80
CA PHE A 17 1.65 -6.22 6.96
C PHE A 17 0.51 -6.86 7.75
N THR A 18 -0.61 -6.18 7.89
CA THR A 18 -1.72 -6.61 8.74
C THR A 18 -2.93 -7.08 7.93
N ARG A 19 -3.93 -7.62 8.62
CA ARG A 19 -5.21 -7.99 7.99
C ARG A 19 -5.91 -6.78 7.37
N GLY A 20 -5.74 -5.60 7.97
CA GLY A 20 -6.25 -4.36 7.38
C GLY A 20 -5.62 -4.06 6.04
N HIS A 21 -4.32 -4.26 5.92
CA HIS A 21 -3.62 -4.12 4.64
C HIS A 21 -4.11 -5.15 3.63
N ALA A 22 -4.23 -6.41 4.05
CA ALA A 22 -4.72 -7.49 3.18
C ALA A 22 -6.14 -7.22 2.68
N ASP A 23 -6.99 -6.64 3.53
CA ASP A 23 -8.36 -6.28 3.16
C ASP A 23 -8.37 -5.22 2.06
N ILE A 24 -7.52 -4.19 2.17
CA ILE A 24 -7.40 -3.16 1.14
C ILE A 24 -6.93 -3.76 -0.19
N VAL A 25 -5.96 -4.68 -0.16
CA VAL A 25 -5.49 -5.36 -1.38
C VAL A 25 -6.64 -6.17 -2.01
N ALA A 26 -7.36 -6.94 -1.22
CA ALA A 26 -8.47 -7.76 -1.71
C ALA A 26 -9.56 -6.91 -2.36
N ARG A 27 -9.90 -5.79 -1.73
CA ARG A 27 -10.91 -4.86 -2.27
C ARG A 27 -10.38 -4.10 -3.48
N GLY A 28 -9.09 -3.79 -3.49
CA GLY A 28 -8.43 -3.20 -4.66
C GLY A 28 -8.49 -4.11 -5.87
N LEU A 29 -8.38 -5.43 -5.67
CA LEU A 29 -8.49 -6.40 -6.76
C LEU A 29 -9.91 -6.48 -7.38
N CYS A 30 -10.91 -5.92 -6.70
CA CYS A 30 -12.25 -5.77 -7.30
C CYS A 30 -12.30 -4.59 -8.27
N LEU A 31 -11.39 -3.64 -8.16
CA LEU A 31 -11.34 -2.42 -8.97
C LEU A 31 -10.24 -2.46 -10.03
N PHE A 32 -9.17 -3.17 -9.74
CA PHE A 32 -7.97 -3.23 -10.58
C PHE A 32 -7.68 -4.68 -10.94
N ASP A 33 -7.08 -4.87 -12.12
CA ASP A 33 -6.67 -6.20 -12.58
C ASP A 33 -5.45 -6.70 -11.82
N GLU A 34 -4.61 -5.77 -11.35
CA GLU A 34 -3.40 -6.08 -10.61
C GLU A 34 -3.17 -5.03 -9.53
N VAL A 35 -2.70 -5.46 -8.37
CA VAL A 35 -2.23 -4.58 -7.30
C VAL A 35 -0.76 -4.87 -7.04
N ILE A 36 0.05 -3.82 -7.09
CA ILE A 36 1.46 -3.89 -6.74
C ILE A 36 1.61 -3.37 -5.31
N VAL A 37 2.10 -4.21 -4.42
CA VAL A 37 2.39 -3.81 -3.03
C VAL A 37 3.83 -3.30 -3.01
N GLY A 38 3.99 -2.00 -2.80
CA GLY A 38 5.29 -1.36 -2.73
C GLY A 38 5.70 -1.12 -1.28
N ILE A 39 6.75 -1.79 -0.86
CA ILE A 39 7.28 -1.67 0.50
C ILE A 39 8.32 -0.54 0.50
N GLY A 40 7.94 0.59 1.10
CA GLY A 40 8.85 1.71 1.24
C GLY A 40 9.95 1.40 2.26
N THR A 41 11.18 1.66 1.87
CA THR A 41 12.34 1.50 2.74
C THR A 41 12.94 2.87 3.03
N ASN A 42 13.22 3.12 4.31
CA ASN A 42 13.86 4.34 4.76
C ASN A 42 14.85 3.98 5.85
N ASP A 43 16.14 4.05 5.54
CA ASP A 43 17.22 3.66 6.43
C ASP A 43 17.28 4.51 7.71
N ALA A 44 16.74 5.73 7.67
CA ALA A 44 16.68 6.61 8.83
C ALA A 44 15.58 6.21 9.82
N LYS A 45 14.65 5.36 9.41
CA LYS A 45 13.51 4.93 10.21
C LYS A 45 13.80 3.60 10.88
N ARG A 46 13.49 3.51 12.18
CA ARG A 46 13.56 2.25 12.91
C ARG A 46 12.40 1.35 12.50
N ASN A 47 12.73 0.18 11.98
CA ASN A 47 11.72 -0.81 11.58
C ASN A 47 11.77 -2.02 12.50
N LEU A 48 10.61 -2.63 12.73
CA LEU A 48 10.52 -3.89 13.46
C LEU A 48 11.12 -5.02 12.64
N PHE A 49 10.80 -5.05 11.35
CA PHE A 49 11.32 -6.05 10.41
C PHE A 49 12.14 -5.34 9.33
N SER A 50 13.20 -6.00 8.88
CA SER A 50 14.00 -5.50 7.76
C SER A 50 13.15 -5.46 6.48
N ALA A 51 13.60 -4.69 5.49
CA ALA A 51 12.94 -4.66 4.18
C ALA A 51 12.85 -6.05 3.56
N GLU A 52 13.92 -6.82 3.69
CA GLU A 52 13.97 -8.20 3.17
C GLU A 52 12.98 -9.11 3.87
N GLU A 53 12.85 -9.00 5.19
CA GLU A 53 11.88 -9.78 5.96
C GLU A 53 10.45 -9.42 5.57
N ARG A 54 10.17 -8.13 5.41
CA ARG A 54 8.84 -7.67 5.01
C ARG A 54 8.50 -8.15 3.59
N LEU A 55 9.46 -8.06 2.68
CA LEU A 55 9.28 -8.56 1.32
C LEU A 55 8.96 -10.05 1.32
N LEU A 56 9.71 -10.83 2.09
CA LEU A 56 9.52 -12.28 2.18
C LEU A 56 8.14 -12.63 2.78
N GLN A 57 7.76 -11.96 3.87
CA GLN A 57 6.48 -12.21 4.53
C GLN A 57 5.29 -11.94 3.60
N ILE A 58 5.31 -10.81 2.93
CA ILE A 58 4.21 -10.42 2.04
C ILE A 58 4.19 -11.28 0.78
N SER A 59 5.37 -11.58 0.23
CA SER A 59 5.48 -12.44 -0.96
C SER A 59 4.95 -13.84 -0.68
N ARG A 60 5.22 -14.39 0.49
CA ARG A 60 4.69 -15.70 0.90
C ARG A 60 3.18 -15.69 1.05
N TYR A 61 2.65 -14.60 1.60
CA TYR A 61 1.20 -14.44 1.77
C TYR A 61 0.48 -14.47 0.42
N TYR A 62 1.09 -13.87 -0.62
CA TYR A 62 0.51 -13.79 -1.96
C TYR A 62 1.12 -14.78 -2.96
N ALA A 63 1.76 -15.85 -2.48
CA ALA A 63 2.42 -16.83 -3.35
C ALA A 63 1.48 -17.43 -4.41
N ASP A 64 0.20 -17.63 -4.06
CA ASP A 64 -0.79 -18.23 -4.95
C ASP A 64 -1.71 -17.18 -5.61
N GLU A 65 -1.37 -15.90 -5.50
CA GLU A 65 -2.18 -14.83 -6.10
C GLU A 65 -1.38 -14.07 -7.16
N PRO A 66 -1.52 -14.48 -8.43
CA PRO A 66 -0.73 -13.86 -9.52
C PRO A 66 -1.10 -12.41 -9.82
N ARG A 67 -2.25 -11.91 -9.30
CA ARG A 67 -2.67 -10.53 -9.50
C ARG A 67 -2.01 -9.56 -8.53
N VAL A 68 -1.19 -10.07 -7.59
CA VAL A 68 -0.46 -9.24 -6.63
C VAL A 68 1.02 -9.41 -6.88
N ARG A 69 1.71 -8.29 -7.09
CA ARG A 69 3.17 -8.22 -7.14
C ARG A 69 3.66 -7.50 -5.90
N VAL A 70 4.81 -7.89 -5.39
CA VAL A 70 5.40 -7.29 -4.19
C VAL A 70 6.83 -6.86 -4.50
N LEU A 71 7.16 -5.63 -4.13
CA LEU A 71 8.51 -5.10 -4.34
C LEU A 71 8.88 -4.12 -3.23
N THR A 72 10.16 -3.86 -3.10
CA THR A 72 10.67 -2.81 -2.21
C THR A 72 11.12 -1.62 -3.06
N TYR A 73 11.11 -0.43 -2.47
CA TYR A 73 11.56 0.78 -3.15
C TYR A 73 12.05 1.82 -2.16
N THR A 74 12.80 2.77 -2.67
CA THR A 74 13.21 3.97 -1.95
C THR A 74 12.80 5.19 -2.75
N GLY A 75 12.75 6.35 -2.11
CA GLY A 75 12.38 7.59 -2.79
C GLY A 75 10.88 7.84 -2.82
N LEU A 76 10.46 8.69 -3.75
CA LEU A 76 9.07 9.12 -3.84
C LEU A 76 8.17 8.03 -4.41
N THR A 77 7.06 7.78 -3.72
CA THR A 77 6.05 6.80 -4.16
C THR A 77 5.51 7.14 -5.54
N VAL A 78 5.24 8.41 -5.83
CA VAL A 78 4.71 8.82 -7.12
C VAL A 78 5.69 8.60 -8.26
N SER A 79 6.99 8.70 -7.99
CA SER A 79 8.02 8.40 -8.99
C SER A 79 8.01 6.91 -9.33
N LEU A 80 7.88 6.06 -8.32
CA LEU A 80 7.74 4.62 -8.54
C LEU A 80 6.48 4.31 -9.35
N ALA A 81 5.37 4.96 -9.01
CA ALA A 81 4.10 4.77 -9.72
C ALA A 81 4.23 5.12 -11.21
N GLN A 82 4.92 6.20 -11.54
CA GLN A 82 5.19 6.59 -12.93
C GLN A 82 6.09 5.58 -13.62
N GLU A 83 7.14 5.14 -12.97
CA GLU A 83 8.07 4.15 -13.50
C GLU A 83 7.38 2.83 -13.82
N LEU A 84 6.49 2.39 -12.94
CA LEU A 84 5.72 1.16 -13.10
C LEU A 84 4.52 1.32 -14.04
N GLN A 85 4.22 2.54 -14.45
CA GLN A 85 3.09 2.87 -15.32
C GLN A 85 1.75 2.39 -14.77
N VAL A 86 1.56 2.52 -13.44
CA VAL A 86 0.28 2.19 -12.82
C VAL A 86 -0.77 3.25 -13.14
N GLY A 87 -2.04 2.86 -13.11
CA GLY A 87 -3.15 3.78 -13.36
C GLY A 87 -3.51 4.65 -12.17
N ALA A 88 -3.23 4.18 -10.96
CA ALA A 88 -3.56 4.91 -9.75
C ALA A 88 -2.75 4.41 -8.55
N LEU A 89 -2.67 5.27 -7.54
CA LEU A 89 -2.25 4.88 -6.20
C LEU A 89 -3.47 4.38 -5.44
N LEU A 90 -3.28 3.38 -4.59
CA LEU A 90 -4.32 2.85 -3.71
C LEU A 90 -3.93 3.12 -2.27
N ARG A 91 -4.85 3.66 -1.48
CA ARG A 91 -4.62 3.96 -0.07
C ARG A 91 -5.86 3.59 0.75
N GLY A 92 -5.65 3.16 1.99
CA GLY A 92 -6.72 2.92 2.95
C GLY A 92 -6.84 4.09 3.92
N VAL A 93 -8.07 4.44 4.32
CA VAL A 93 -8.32 5.49 5.30
C VAL A 93 -9.17 4.95 6.44
N ARG A 94 -8.77 5.23 7.70
CA ARG A 94 -9.43 4.72 8.90
C ARG A 94 -10.20 5.78 9.68
N SER A 95 -9.81 7.03 9.55
CA SER A 95 -10.35 8.13 10.34
C SER A 95 -10.44 9.39 9.52
N SER A 96 -11.13 10.39 10.07
CA SER A 96 -11.21 11.72 9.42
C SER A 96 -9.84 12.39 9.33
N THR A 97 -8.97 12.17 10.31
CA THR A 97 -7.59 12.68 10.28
C THR A 97 -6.79 12.03 9.16
N ASP A 98 -6.89 10.70 9.02
CA ASP A 98 -6.30 9.97 7.90
C ASP A 98 -6.82 10.50 6.56
N MET A 99 -8.14 10.73 6.46
CA MET A 99 -8.76 11.20 5.23
C MET A 99 -8.20 12.57 4.81
N GLU A 100 -8.06 13.51 5.75
CA GLU A 100 -7.49 14.81 5.45
C GLU A 100 -6.05 14.72 4.95
N TYR A 101 -5.25 13.90 5.62
CA TYR A 101 -3.87 13.68 5.25
C TYR A 101 -3.75 13.03 3.87
N GLU A 102 -4.50 11.96 3.64
CA GLU A 102 -4.47 11.24 2.36
C GLU A 102 -5.01 12.08 1.22
N ARG A 103 -6.04 12.89 1.48
CA ARG A 103 -6.58 13.82 0.49
C ARG A 103 -5.54 14.86 0.07
N THR A 104 -4.80 15.40 1.03
CA THR A 104 -3.73 16.36 0.74
C THR A 104 -2.65 15.74 -0.13
N LEU A 105 -2.24 14.51 0.19
CA LEU A 105 -1.25 13.79 -0.62
C LEU A 105 -1.80 13.46 -2.01
N ALA A 106 -3.06 13.08 -2.11
CA ALA A 106 -3.70 12.78 -3.40
C ALA A 106 -3.71 14.01 -4.30
N ASP A 107 -4.08 15.17 -3.75
CA ASP A 107 -4.08 16.44 -4.50
C ASP A 107 -2.67 16.79 -4.96
N LEU A 108 -1.68 16.62 -4.09
CA LEU A 108 -0.29 16.89 -4.41
C LEU A 108 0.22 15.98 -5.53
N ASN A 109 -0.07 14.68 -5.45
CA ASN A 109 0.35 13.71 -6.46
C ASN A 109 -0.29 13.96 -7.83
N ARG A 110 -1.53 14.43 -7.85
CA ARG A 110 -2.17 14.85 -9.10
C ARG A 110 -1.48 16.07 -9.69
N HIS A 111 -1.12 17.02 -8.83
CA HIS A 111 -0.52 18.28 -9.27
C HIS A 111 0.90 18.08 -9.84
N ILE A 112 1.73 17.29 -9.17
CA ILE A 112 3.14 17.13 -9.56
C ILE A 112 3.38 16.03 -10.60
N ALA A 113 2.49 15.05 -10.71
CA ALA A 113 2.74 13.87 -11.54
C ALA A 113 1.51 13.38 -12.32
N ASP A 114 0.41 14.09 -12.25
CA ASP A 114 -0.86 13.68 -12.88
C ASP A 114 -1.25 12.25 -12.49
N MET A 115 -0.97 11.87 -11.25
CA MET A 115 -1.24 10.53 -10.72
C MET A 115 -2.48 10.56 -9.84
N GLU A 116 -3.47 9.74 -10.16
CA GLU A 116 -4.71 9.64 -9.40
C GLU A 116 -4.52 8.73 -8.18
N THR A 117 -5.31 8.99 -7.12
CA THR A 117 -5.31 8.16 -5.90
C THR A 117 -6.73 7.70 -5.63
N VAL A 118 -6.88 6.41 -5.36
CA VAL A 118 -8.14 5.82 -4.93
C VAL A 118 -8.05 5.59 -3.43
N LEU A 119 -8.97 6.21 -2.67
CA LEU A 119 -9.03 6.06 -1.23
C LEU A 119 -10.15 5.09 -0.87
N LEU A 120 -9.81 4.01 -0.19
CA LEU A 120 -10.79 3.04 0.30
C LEU A 120 -10.94 3.18 1.81
N PRO A 121 -12.17 3.39 2.30
CA PRO A 121 -12.41 3.39 3.74
C PRO A 121 -12.07 2.00 4.31
N ALA A 122 -11.31 1.97 5.39
CA ALA A 122 -11.01 0.72 6.06
C ALA A 122 -12.30 0.08 6.59
N SER A 123 -12.37 -1.24 6.52
CA SER A 123 -13.48 -1.98 7.11
C SER A 123 -13.47 -1.75 8.62
N GLN A 124 -14.63 -1.52 9.23
CA GLN A 124 -14.76 -1.37 10.69
C GLN A 124 -14.20 -2.57 11.43
N ARG A 125 -14.28 -3.74 10.82
CA ARG A 125 -13.71 -4.98 11.35
C ARG A 125 -12.22 -4.87 11.65
N PHE A 126 -11.48 -4.02 10.91
CA PHE A 126 -10.03 -3.89 11.01
C PHE A 126 -9.54 -2.51 11.43
N THR A 127 -10.42 -1.57 11.76
CA THR A 127 -10.02 -0.19 12.07
C THR A 127 -9.12 -0.07 13.30
N HIS A 128 -9.23 -1.00 14.25
CA HIS A 128 -8.40 -1.03 15.44
C HIS A 128 -7.05 -1.72 15.21
N ILE A 129 -6.83 -2.33 14.05
CA ILE A 129 -5.59 -3.01 13.70
C ILE A 129 -4.71 -2.09 12.88
N SER A 130 -3.56 -1.68 13.44
CA SER A 130 -2.55 -0.90 12.73
C SER A 130 -1.19 -1.51 12.98
N SER A 131 -0.23 -1.21 12.10
CA SER A 131 1.14 -1.65 12.28
C SER A 131 1.74 -1.13 13.58
N THR A 132 1.39 0.12 13.98
CA THR A 132 1.86 0.71 15.23
C THR A 132 1.38 -0.10 16.44
N VAL A 133 0.08 -0.43 16.49
CA VAL A 133 -0.48 -1.24 17.58
C VAL A 133 0.16 -2.62 17.63
N VAL A 134 0.30 -3.26 16.47
CA VAL A 134 0.91 -4.60 16.39
C VAL A 134 2.36 -4.56 16.85
N ARG A 135 3.14 -3.53 16.44
CA ARG A 135 4.52 -3.36 16.90
C ARG A 135 4.60 -3.20 18.42
N GLU A 136 3.70 -2.41 19.00
CA GLU A 136 3.67 -2.23 20.45
C GLU A 136 3.38 -3.53 21.19
N LEU A 137 2.42 -4.30 20.71
CA LEU A 137 2.07 -5.58 21.32
C LEU A 137 3.21 -6.59 21.24
N LEU A 138 4.02 -6.56 20.19
CA LEU A 138 5.15 -7.46 20.03
C LEU A 138 6.34 -7.11 20.92
N HIS A 139 6.36 -5.91 21.52
CA HIS A 139 7.39 -5.49 22.47
C HIS A 139 7.07 -5.85 23.93
N TYR A 140 5.89 -6.37 24.20
CA TYR A 140 5.49 -6.80 25.54
C TYR A 140 5.50 -8.34 25.65
#